data_16a15c1ec0a007f9dea15d178b83ee83
#
_entry.id   16a15c1ec0a007f9dea15d178b83ee83
#
_cell.length_a   1.000
_cell.length_b   1.000
_cell.length_c   1.000
_cell.angle_alpha   90.00
_cell.angle_beta   90.00
_cell.angle_gamma   90.00
#
_symmetry.space_group_name_H-M   'P 1'
#
loop_
_entity.id
_entity.type
_entity.pdbx_description
1 polymer ?
#
loop_
_entity_poly.entity_id
_entity_poly.type
_entity_poly.pdbx_seq_one_letter_code
_entity_poly.pdbx_strand_id
1 'polypeptide(L)'
;MAVVDLANQEVLWRRGLGTAKDQGPLGISSNLPLPMGMFYNAGSMVTGGGLIFIGGVVDSTMRAIDIFTGEEVWTDPLVGSSTGTPMSYISPSTGKQYVIVTVPSGGGGLQLETAIDESSEAESSGGYVIAYALPD
;
A
#
# COMPACT_ATOMS: atom_id res chain seq x y z
N MET A 1 12.13 2.01 -2.10
CA MET A 1 11.71 3.43 -2.12
C MET A 1 12.89 4.32 -1.75
N ALA A 2 12.97 5.52 -2.32
CA ALA A 2 13.94 6.54 -1.94
C ALA A 2 13.26 7.91 -1.97
N VAL A 3 13.67 8.82 -1.10
CA VAL A 3 13.26 10.22 -1.11
C VAL A 3 14.48 11.06 -1.45
N VAL A 4 14.29 11.97 -2.40
CA VAL A 4 15.33 12.85 -2.94
C VAL A 4 14.92 14.29 -2.69
N ASP A 5 15.79 15.06 -2.04
CA ASP A 5 15.68 16.50 -1.98
C ASP A 5 16.17 17.10 -3.31
N LEU A 6 15.24 17.63 -4.09
CA LEU A 6 15.56 18.21 -5.40
C LEU A 6 16.27 19.56 -5.30
N ALA A 7 16.08 20.28 -4.20
CA ALA A 7 16.73 21.58 -4.01
C ALA A 7 18.24 21.43 -3.77
N ASN A 8 18.60 20.42 -2.96
CA ASN A 8 19.99 20.13 -2.63
C ASN A 8 20.60 19.00 -3.47
N GLN A 9 19.76 18.31 -4.28
CA GLN A 9 20.14 17.15 -5.10
C GLN A 9 20.73 16.00 -4.27
N GLU A 10 20.16 15.78 -3.09
CA GLU A 10 20.59 14.77 -2.14
C GLU A 10 19.54 13.69 -1.93
N VAL A 11 19.98 12.45 -1.74
CA VAL A 11 19.09 11.35 -1.30
C VAL A 11 18.98 11.44 0.22
N LEU A 12 17.79 11.80 0.73
CA LEU A 12 17.55 11.89 2.15
C LEU A 12 17.64 10.49 2.79
N TRP A 13 16.99 9.52 2.16
CA TRP A 13 17.06 8.14 2.59
C TRP A 13 16.62 7.18 1.47
N ARG A 14 16.97 5.91 1.65
CA ARG A 14 16.46 4.79 0.83
C ARG A 14 16.22 3.58 1.70
N ARG A 15 15.13 2.84 1.41
CA ARG A 15 14.79 1.60 2.10
C ARG A 15 13.98 0.67 1.21
N GLY A 16 14.05 -0.64 1.49
CA GLY A 16 13.09 -1.61 0.98
C GLY A 16 11.73 -1.36 1.65
N LEU A 17 10.63 -1.53 0.89
CA LEU A 17 9.28 -1.53 1.43
C LEU A 17 8.67 -2.92 1.31
N GLY A 18 7.87 -3.28 2.30
CA GLY A 18 7.16 -4.54 2.32
C GLY A 18 7.98 -5.73 2.78
N THR A 19 7.26 -6.78 3.12
CA THR A 19 7.82 -8.04 3.61
C THR A 19 7.44 -9.19 2.70
N ALA A 20 8.24 -10.25 2.68
CA ALA A 20 7.94 -11.49 1.96
C ALA A 20 6.97 -12.41 2.72
N LYS A 21 6.27 -11.90 3.74
CA LYS A 21 5.41 -12.70 4.62
C LYS A 21 4.41 -13.57 3.86
N ASP A 22 3.78 -12.99 2.84
CA ASP A 22 2.74 -13.67 2.05
C ASP A 22 3.30 -14.36 0.80
N GLN A 23 4.61 -14.32 0.61
CA GLN A 23 5.30 -14.98 -0.50
C GLN A 23 6.27 -16.04 -0.02
N GLY A 24 6.18 -17.21 -0.61
CA GLY A 24 7.08 -18.32 -0.37
C GLY A 24 7.12 -19.26 -1.59
N PRO A 25 7.99 -20.26 -1.57
CA PRO A 25 8.08 -21.24 -2.63
C PRO A 25 6.73 -21.92 -2.87
N LEU A 26 6.37 -22.15 -4.13
CA LEU A 26 5.13 -22.81 -4.55
C LEU A 26 3.83 -22.09 -4.15
N GLY A 27 3.89 -20.76 -3.92
CA GLY A 27 2.70 -19.99 -3.53
C GLY A 27 2.26 -20.16 -2.06
N ILE A 28 3.07 -20.83 -1.25
CA ILE A 28 2.80 -20.99 0.19
C ILE A 28 3.36 -19.79 0.93
N SER A 29 2.53 -19.14 1.77
CA SER A 29 2.99 -18.01 2.60
C SER A 29 4.15 -18.45 3.51
N SER A 30 5.26 -17.73 3.44
CA SER A 30 6.43 -18.02 4.27
C SER A 30 6.21 -17.69 5.74
N ASN A 31 5.25 -16.80 6.05
CA ASN A 31 5.00 -16.20 7.36
C ASN A 31 6.24 -15.52 8.00
N LEU A 32 7.32 -15.36 7.25
CA LEU A 32 8.53 -14.71 7.71
C LEU A 32 8.47 -13.22 7.36
N PRO A 33 8.41 -12.31 8.33
CA PRO A 33 8.36 -10.87 8.08
C PRO A 33 9.75 -10.31 7.72
N LEU A 34 10.43 -10.92 6.75
CA LEU A 34 11.72 -10.45 6.29
C LEU A 34 11.55 -9.17 5.45
N PRO A 35 12.19 -8.05 5.79
CA PRO A 35 12.14 -6.82 5.00
C PRO A 35 13.01 -6.99 3.74
N MET A 36 12.43 -7.54 2.69
CA MET A 36 13.16 -7.84 1.45
C MET A 36 13.01 -6.78 0.38
N GLY A 37 12.15 -5.78 0.58
CA GLY A 37 11.80 -4.84 -0.47
C GLY A 37 11.01 -5.54 -1.57
N MET A 38 9.69 -5.40 -1.51
CA MET A 38 8.79 -6.03 -2.48
C MET A 38 8.57 -5.14 -3.70
N PHE A 39 8.09 -5.74 -4.77
CA PHE A 39 7.69 -5.00 -5.96
C PHE A 39 6.44 -4.17 -5.67
N TYR A 40 6.52 -2.86 -5.90
CA TYR A 40 5.41 -1.92 -5.69
C TYR A 40 4.95 -1.34 -7.02
N ASN A 41 3.70 -1.58 -7.38
CA ASN A 41 3.00 -0.97 -8.51
C ASN A 41 2.09 0.19 -8.09
N ALA A 42 1.92 0.41 -6.78
CA ALA A 42 1.09 1.47 -6.26
C ALA A 42 1.82 2.82 -6.30
N GLY A 43 1.08 3.87 -6.61
CA GLY A 43 1.56 5.24 -6.44
C GLY A 43 1.60 5.63 -4.96
N SER A 44 2.40 6.64 -4.64
CA SER A 44 2.44 7.26 -3.33
C SER A 44 1.83 8.65 -3.36
N MET A 45 1.25 9.08 -2.23
CA MET A 45 0.74 10.42 -2.01
C MET A 45 1.50 11.07 -0.86
N VAL A 46 1.92 12.32 -1.04
CA VAL A 46 2.59 13.10 0.00
C VAL A 46 1.63 14.16 0.55
N THR A 47 1.59 14.30 1.86
CA THR A 47 0.78 15.33 2.54
C THR A 47 1.63 16.52 2.96
N GLY A 48 0.98 17.69 3.13
CA GLY A 48 1.63 18.88 3.66
C GLY A 48 2.19 18.73 5.08
N GLY A 49 1.75 17.72 5.83
CA GLY A 49 2.27 17.35 7.15
C GLY A 49 3.52 16.48 7.12
N GLY A 50 4.11 16.22 5.94
CA GLY A 50 5.35 15.44 5.83
C GLY A 50 5.17 13.93 5.88
N LEU A 51 3.98 13.41 5.60
CA LEU A 51 3.72 11.98 5.52
C LEU A 51 3.57 11.53 4.08
N ILE A 52 4.16 10.38 3.78
CA ILE A 52 3.99 9.65 2.53
C ILE A 52 3.03 8.50 2.79
N PHE A 53 1.90 8.48 2.08
CA PHE A 53 0.97 7.36 2.10
C PHE A 53 1.17 6.47 0.88
N ILE A 54 1.24 5.15 1.10
CA ILE A 54 1.40 4.15 0.03
C ILE A 54 0.68 2.86 0.40
N GLY A 55 -0.07 2.31 -0.57
CA GLY A 55 -0.69 0.98 -0.43
C GLY A 55 0.26 -0.12 -0.90
N GLY A 56 0.24 -1.25 -0.21
CA GLY A 56 1.01 -2.43 -0.58
C GLY A 56 0.29 -3.30 -1.60
N VAL A 57 1.00 -3.70 -2.66
CA VAL A 57 0.48 -4.61 -3.67
C VAL A 57 0.62 -6.06 -3.22
N VAL A 58 1.76 -6.41 -2.67
CA VAL A 58 2.11 -7.79 -2.34
C VAL A 58 1.73 -8.16 -0.92
N ASP A 59 1.90 -7.24 0.01
CA ASP A 59 1.66 -7.47 1.44
C ASP A 59 0.35 -6.85 1.95
N SER A 60 -0.48 -6.35 1.04
CA SER A 60 -1.83 -5.81 1.34
C SER A 60 -1.86 -4.91 2.58
N THR A 61 -0.91 -3.99 2.66
CA THR A 61 -0.75 -3.10 3.83
C THR A 61 -0.72 -1.65 3.40
N MET A 62 -1.56 -0.81 4.01
CA MET A 62 -1.47 0.63 3.90
C MET A 62 -0.41 1.15 4.87
N ARG A 63 0.41 2.13 4.44
CA ARG A 63 1.50 2.70 5.25
C ARG A 63 1.49 4.20 5.22
N ALA A 64 1.84 4.80 6.36
CA ALA A 64 2.26 6.18 6.44
C ALA A 64 3.74 6.21 6.85
N ILE A 65 4.55 6.92 6.08
CA ILE A 65 6.01 7.00 6.22
C ILE A 65 6.36 8.47 6.41
N ASP A 66 7.19 8.77 7.39
CA ASP A 66 7.76 10.10 7.58
C ASP A 66 8.70 10.44 6.40
N ILE A 67 8.46 11.60 5.76
CA ILE A 67 9.21 11.99 4.56
C ILE A 67 10.68 12.29 4.84
N PHE A 68 11.01 12.72 6.06
CA PHE A 68 12.37 13.12 6.41
C PHE A 68 13.20 11.96 6.92
N THR A 69 12.62 11.07 7.70
CA THR A 69 13.33 9.96 8.34
C THR A 69 13.20 8.64 7.59
N GLY A 70 12.14 8.48 6.80
CA GLY A 70 11.78 7.21 6.17
C GLY A 70 11.21 6.18 7.14
N GLU A 71 10.88 6.57 8.36
CA GLU A 71 10.27 5.68 9.35
C GLU A 71 8.81 5.41 9.02
N GLU A 72 8.38 4.15 9.14
CA GLU A 72 6.96 3.80 9.07
C GLU A 72 6.31 4.17 10.39
N VAL A 73 5.52 5.25 10.40
CA VAL A 73 4.86 5.77 11.60
C VAL A 73 3.48 5.17 11.83
N TRP A 74 2.90 4.56 10.80
CA TRP A 74 1.62 3.88 10.89
C TRP A 74 1.44 2.85 9.77
N THR A 75 0.79 1.74 10.11
CA THR A 75 0.41 0.69 9.16
C THR A 75 -0.97 0.13 9.46
N ASP A 76 -1.70 -0.28 8.42
CA ASP A 76 -2.98 -0.96 8.54
C ASP A 76 -3.11 -2.05 7.47
N PRO A 77 -3.53 -3.28 7.84
CA PRO A 77 -3.75 -4.33 6.87
C PRO A 77 -4.98 -4.02 6.02
N LEU A 78 -4.83 -4.14 4.70
CA LEU A 78 -5.93 -4.00 3.75
C LEU A 78 -6.58 -5.37 3.50
N VAL A 79 -7.85 -5.34 3.08
CA VAL A 79 -8.60 -6.55 2.67
C VAL A 79 -8.05 -7.20 1.40
N GLY A 80 -7.11 -6.57 0.73
CA GLY A 80 -6.47 -7.05 -0.48
C GLY A 80 -5.42 -6.08 -0.99
N SER A 81 -4.81 -6.41 -2.12
CA SER A 81 -3.78 -5.59 -2.76
C SER A 81 -4.33 -4.25 -3.23
N SER A 82 -3.64 -3.15 -2.93
CA SER A 82 -3.95 -1.84 -3.47
C SER A 82 -2.93 -1.46 -4.55
N THR A 83 -3.40 -1.23 -5.76
CA THR A 83 -2.58 -0.79 -6.90
C THR A 83 -2.77 0.70 -7.21
N GLY A 84 -3.80 1.32 -6.61
CA GLY A 84 -4.11 2.73 -6.80
C GLY A 84 -3.20 3.66 -6.00
N THR A 85 -3.06 4.89 -6.47
CA THR A 85 -2.45 5.96 -5.69
C THR A 85 -3.46 6.42 -4.64
N PRO A 86 -3.11 6.46 -3.34
CA PRO A 86 -3.97 7.07 -2.34
C PRO A 86 -4.27 8.53 -2.66
N MET A 87 -5.41 9.03 -2.22
CA MET A 87 -5.77 10.43 -2.36
C MET A 87 -6.20 11.00 -1.01
N SER A 88 -6.13 12.31 -0.85
CA SER A 88 -6.60 13.00 0.35
C SER A 88 -7.58 14.11 0.01
N TYR A 89 -8.58 14.30 0.86
CA TYR A 89 -9.49 15.44 0.78
C TYR A 89 -9.89 15.92 2.18
N ILE A 90 -10.35 17.15 2.25
CA ILE A 90 -10.96 17.71 3.46
C ILE A 90 -12.46 17.71 3.28
N SER A 91 -13.18 17.07 4.21
CA SER A 91 -14.64 17.07 4.20
C SER A 91 -15.18 18.48 4.49
N PRO A 92 -15.98 19.07 3.61
CA PRO A 92 -16.53 20.40 3.83
C PRO A 92 -17.55 20.46 4.98
N SER A 93 -18.13 19.33 5.36
CA SER A 93 -19.12 19.26 6.44
C SER A 93 -18.50 19.12 7.82
N THR A 94 -17.33 18.48 7.92
CA THR A 94 -16.68 18.19 9.22
C THR A 94 -15.35 18.91 9.40
N GLY A 95 -14.75 19.43 8.33
CA GLY A 95 -13.40 19.99 8.33
C GLY A 95 -12.29 18.95 8.52
N LYS A 96 -12.62 17.66 8.63
CA LYS A 96 -11.64 16.59 8.81
C LYS A 96 -10.97 16.23 7.49
N GLN A 97 -9.69 15.95 7.57
CA GLN A 97 -8.94 15.37 6.47
C GLN A 97 -9.13 13.86 6.43
N TYR A 98 -9.38 13.34 5.25
CA TYR A 98 -9.45 11.91 4.96
C TYR A 98 -8.35 11.51 3.99
N VAL A 99 -7.82 10.31 4.19
CA VAL A 99 -6.98 9.61 3.22
C VAL A 99 -7.75 8.42 2.69
N ILE A 100 -7.86 8.33 1.37
CA ILE A 100 -8.63 7.28 0.70
C ILE A 100 -7.69 6.38 -0.06
N VAL A 101 -7.95 5.08 0.02
CA VAL A 101 -7.30 4.05 -0.79
C VAL A 101 -8.36 3.15 -1.41
N THR A 102 -8.10 2.67 -2.63
CA THR A 102 -8.96 1.72 -3.33
C THR A 102 -8.30 0.35 -3.36
N VAL A 103 -9.10 -0.68 -3.09
CA VAL A 103 -8.72 -2.09 -3.21
C VAL A 103 -9.62 -2.70 -4.27
N PRO A 104 -9.11 -3.04 -5.46
CA PRO A 104 -9.91 -3.61 -6.52
C PRO A 104 -10.45 -5.00 -6.16
N SER A 105 -11.57 -5.38 -6.77
CA SER A 105 -12.07 -6.75 -6.70
C SER A 105 -11.11 -7.70 -7.42
N GLY A 106 -10.95 -8.91 -6.91
CA GLY A 106 -10.11 -9.92 -7.56
C GLY A 106 -8.63 -9.89 -7.15
N GLY A 107 -8.33 -9.27 -6.00
CA GLY A 107 -6.98 -9.30 -5.40
C GLY A 107 -5.91 -8.88 -6.40
N GLY A 108 -5.75 -7.59 -6.66
CA GLY A 108 -4.78 -7.02 -7.63
C GLY A 108 -3.30 -7.35 -7.41
N GLY A 109 -2.99 -8.51 -6.85
CA GLY A 109 -1.67 -9.11 -6.84
C GLY A 109 -1.32 -9.63 -8.23
N LEU A 110 -0.06 -9.80 -8.52
CA LEU A 110 0.45 -10.60 -9.61
C LEU A 110 -0.13 -12.02 -9.45
N GLN A 111 -1.35 -12.24 -9.95
CA GLN A 111 -1.81 -13.57 -10.22
C GLN A 111 -0.97 -14.04 -11.40
N LEU A 112 0.06 -14.81 -11.09
CA LEU A 112 0.58 -15.74 -12.05
C LEU A 112 -0.61 -16.68 -12.32
N GLU A 113 -1.33 -16.43 -13.42
CA GLU A 113 -2.34 -17.36 -13.92
C GLU A 113 -1.68 -18.70 -14.13
N THR A 114 -1.67 -19.53 -13.10
CA THR A 114 -1.64 -20.96 -13.34
C THR A 114 -3.03 -21.27 -13.87
N ALA A 115 -3.14 -21.29 -15.19
CA ALA A 115 -4.30 -21.75 -15.92
C ALA A 115 -4.55 -23.23 -15.61
N ILE A 116 -5.16 -23.53 -14.48
CA ILE A 116 -5.72 -24.82 -14.13
C ILE A 116 -6.85 -24.57 -13.14
N ASP A 117 -7.97 -24.20 -13.58
CA ASP A 117 -9.32 -24.64 -13.20
C ASP A 117 -10.38 -23.60 -13.60
N GLU A 118 -11.10 -23.87 -14.68
CA GLU A 118 -12.23 -23.07 -15.16
C GLU A 118 -13.52 -23.29 -14.33
N SER A 119 -13.46 -23.84 -13.12
CA SER A 119 -14.63 -24.24 -12.34
C SER A 119 -14.88 -23.46 -11.05
N SER A 120 -14.08 -22.46 -10.70
CA SER A 120 -14.43 -21.57 -9.62
C SER A 120 -15.17 -20.35 -10.18
N GLU A 121 -16.50 -20.33 -10.09
CA GLU A 121 -17.29 -19.12 -10.12
C GLU A 121 -16.76 -18.22 -8.99
N ALA A 122 -15.74 -17.39 -9.30
CA ALA A 122 -15.30 -16.35 -8.42
C ALA A 122 -16.50 -15.40 -8.28
N GLU A 123 -17.18 -15.46 -7.15
CA GLU A 123 -18.10 -14.41 -6.77
C GLU A 123 -17.33 -13.09 -6.91
N SER A 124 -17.72 -12.27 -7.87
CA SER A 124 -17.15 -10.96 -8.09
C SER A 124 -17.60 -10.05 -6.95
N SER A 125 -16.94 -10.19 -5.79
CA SER A 125 -17.08 -9.22 -4.72
C SER A 125 -16.55 -7.88 -5.26
N GLY A 126 -17.37 -6.84 -5.20
CA GLY A 126 -16.97 -5.50 -5.61
C GLY A 126 -15.70 -5.04 -4.91
N GLY A 127 -14.98 -4.10 -5.50
CA GLY A 127 -13.82 -3.48 -4.86
C GLY A 127 -14.22 -2.68 -3.63
N TYR A 128 -13.24 -2.33 -2.81
CA TYR A 128 -13.40 -1.52 -1.61
C TYR A 128 -12.83 -0.12 -1.80
N VAL A 129 -13.50 0.85 -1.19
CA VAL A 129 -12.97 2.20 -0.98
C VAL A 129 -12.86 2.37 0.54
N ILE A 130 -11.63 2.52 1.02
CA ILE A 130 -11.34 2.64 2.45
C ILE A 130 -10.93 4.09 2.71
N ALA A 131 -11.54 4.72 3.71
CA ALA A 131 -11.25 6.09 4.11
C ALA A 131 -10.74 6.11 5.55
N TYR A 132 -9.57 6.69 5.74
CA TYR A 132 -8.94 6.89 7.04
C TYR A 132 -9.06 8.35 7.46
N ALA A 133 -9.33 8.59 8.73
CA ALA A 133 -9.31 9.90 9.35
C ALA A 133 -8.65 9.81 10.72
N LEU A 134 -8.06 10.92 11.17
CA LEU A 134 -7.60 11.00 12.55
C LEU A 134 -8.81 10.96 13.51
N PRO A 135 -8.69 10.29 14.66
CA PRO A 135 -9.70 10.33 15.71
C PRO A 135 -9.89 11.75 16.20
N ASP A 136 -11.03 12.01 16.84
CA ASP A 136 -11.34 13.29 17.52
C ASP A 136 -10.49 13.48 18.77
#